data_22d5ce66e62ed8955de628d44c93b23f
#
_entry.id   22d5ce66e62ed8955de628d44c93b23f
#
_cell.length_a   1.000
_cell.length_b   1.000
_cell.length_c   1.000
_cell.angle_alpha   90.00
_cell.angle_beta   90.00
_cell.angle_gamma   90.00
#
_symmetry.space_group_name_H-M   'P 1'
#
loop_
_entity.id
_entity.type
_entity.pdbx_description
1 polymer ?
#
loop_
_entity_poly.entity_id
_entity_poly.type
_entity_poly.pdbx_seq_one_letter_code
_entity_poly.pdbx_strand_id
1 'polypeptide(L)'
;MIILGSTGSIGQNALKLAAHYKLDVLALGAGSNYKLLNEQIAKFKPKLVYMADVNAAKKLEHKRVYNDISEFIKECANHCEASKTTLINAIVGFAGLVPSKKAQEYGFKLALANKESLVAGGSFLRCEEITPIDSEHFGLKFLLRTKLSAPIRLIITASGGAVRDLKAKQIAKLKPEDALSIQHGVWGQKSP
;
A
#
# COMPACT_ATOMS: atom_id res chain seq x y z
N MET A 1 11.75 8.75 2.97
CA MET A 1 10.45 8.08 2.95
C MET A 1 10.58 6.59 3.25
N ILE A 2 9.50 5.94 3.69
CA ILE A 2 9.42 4.49 3.96
C ILE A 2 8.36 3.91 3.03
N ILE A 3 8.61 2.74 2.41
CA ILE A 3 7.65 2.12 1.49
C ILE A 3 7.42 0.67 1.90
N LEU A 4 6.23 0.37 2.40
CA LEU A 4 5.74 -0.98 2.69
C LEU A 4 4.97 -1.52 1.49
N GLY A 5 5.21 -2.77 1.10
CA GLY A 5 4.69 -3.34 -0.15
C GLY A 5 5.44 -2.85 -1.38
N SER A 6 6.75 -2.59 -1.25
CA SER A 6 7.60 -1.99 -2.30
C SER A 6 7.67 -2.81 -3.58
N THR A 7 7.48 -4.12 -3.51
CA THR A 7 7.48 -5.04 -4.67
C THR A 7 6.12 -5.14 -5.36
N GLY A 8 5.06 -4.57 -4.78
CA GLY A 8 3.74 -4.48 -5.39
C GLY A 8 3.64 -3.33 -6.40
N SER A 9 2.53 -3.27 -7.15
CA SER A 9 2.33 -2.27 -8.21
C SER A 9 2.45 -0.83 -7.70
N ILE A 10 1.79 -0.49 -6.57
CA ILE A 10 1.83 0.86 -5.98
C ILE A 10 3.22 1.17 -5.44
N GLY A 11 3.84 0.22 -4.74
CA GLY A 11 5.19 0.38 -4.20
C GLY A 11 6.25 0.61 -5.28
N GLN A 12 6.17 -0.13 -6.39
CA GLN A 12 7.06 0.07 -7.53
C GLN A 12 6.86 1.46 -8.18
N ASN A 13 5.62 1.92 -8.31
CA ASN A 13 5.34 3.27 -8.82
C ASN A 13 5.85 4.36 -7.86
N ALA A 14 5.69 4.17 -6.55
CA ALA A 14 6.25 5.07 -5.55
C ALA A 14 7.79 5.14 -5.67
N LEU A 15 8.47 4.01 -5.91
CA LEU A 15 9.92 3.97 -6.13
C LEU A 15 10.35 4.64 -7.44
N LYS A 16 9.56 4.53 -8.51
CA LYS A 16 9.82 5.28 -9.76
C LYS A 16 9.78 6.79 -9.52
N LEU A 17 8.77 7.26 -8.76
CA LEU A 17 8.66 8.67 -8.39
C LEU A 17 9.80 9.09 -7.45
N ALA A 18 10.16 8.27 -6.47
CA ALA A 18 11.29 8.53 -5.58
C ALA A 18 12.59 8.72 -6.37
N ALA A 19 12.84 7.86 -7.36
CA ALA A 19 14.00 7.98 -8.23
C ALA A 19 13.97 9.26 -9.10
N HIS A 20 12.80 9.56 -9.69
CA HIS A 20 12.62 10.75 -10.55
C HIS A 20 12.86 12.06 -9.79
N TYR A 21 12.30 12.16 -8.57
CA TYR A 21 12.44 13.34 -7.72
C TYR A 21 13.63 13.29 -6.77
N LYS A 22 14.51 12.30 -6.90
CA LYS A 22 15.71 12.09 -6.05
C LYS A 22 15.37 12.11 -4.55
N LEU A 23 14.28 11.45 -4.16
CA LEU A 23 13.85 11.36 -2.76
C LEU A 23 14.62 10.25 -2.04
N ASP A 24 15.03 10.52 -0.80
CA ASP A 24 15.69 9.52 0.05
C ASP A 24 14.69 8.43 0.48
N VAL A 25 15.05 7.18 0.20
CA VAL A 25 14.32 5.99 0.64
C VAL A 25 15.02 5.42 1.87
N LEU A 26 14.47 5.72 3.05
CA LEU A 26 15.01 5.27 4.33
C LEU A 26 14.87 3.76 4.50
N ALA A 27 13.69 3.23 4.14
CA ALA A 27 13.39 1.83 4.40
C ALA A 27 12.41 1.26 3.35
N LEU A 28 12.55 -0.05 3.09
CA LEU A 28 11.72 -0.82 2.18
C LEU A 28 11.13 -2.03 2.90
N GLY A 29 9.90 -2.38 2.55
CA GLY A 29 9.24 -3.58 3.07
C GLY A 29 8.52 -4.35 1.98
N ALA A 30 8.62 -5.69 2.03
CA ALA A 30 7.94 -6.59 1.09
C ALA A 30 7.39 -7.85 1.79
N GLY A 31 6.51 -8.58 1.10
CA GLY A 31 5.96 -9.85 1.55
C GLY A 31 6.97 -11.01 1.42
N SER A 32 7.17 -11.50 0.20
CA SER A 32 8.02 -12.68 -0.07
C SER A 32 8.91 -12.54 -1.31
N ASN A 33 8.70 -11.49 -2.14
CA ASN A 33 9.47 -11.31 -3.37
C ASN A 33 10.87 -10.75 -3.08
N TYR A 34 11.76 -11.61 -2.58
CA TYR A 34 13.13 -11.25 -2.23
C TYR A 34 13.98 -10.84 -3.43
N LYS A 35 13.71 -11.41 -4.64
CA LYS A 35 14.50 -11.09 -5.85
C LYS A 35 14.33 -9.61 -6.20
N LEU A 36 13.09 -9.17 -6.38
CA LEU A 36 12.80 -7.77 -6.69
C LEU A 36 13.21 -6.83 -5.55
N LEU A 37 13.08 -7.29 -4.28
CA LEU A 37 13.52 -6.48 -3.16
C LEU A 37 15.05 -6.29 -3.15
N ASN A 38 15.85 -7.30 -3.51
CA ASN A 38 17.31 -7.15 -3.65
C ASN A 38 17.69 -6.15 -4.74
N GLU A 39 16.99 -6.14 -5.89
CA GLU A 39 17.17 -5.12 -6.92
C GLU A 39 16.87 -3.70 -6.40
N GLN A 40 15.79 -3.58 -5.62
CA GLN A 40 15.42 -2.31 -4.99
C GLN A 40 16.44 -1.88 -3.93
N ILE A 41 16.97 -2.82 -3.12
CA ILE A 41 18.03 -2.57 -2.13
C ILE A 41 19.30 -2.07 -2.82
N ALA A 42 19.75 -2.72 -3.87
CA ALA A 42 20.94 -2.32 -4.63
C ALA A 42 20.79 -0.89 -5.20
N LYS A 43 19.60 -0.57 -5.71
CA LYS A 43 19.33 0.72 -6.35
C LYS A 43 19.14 1.87 -5.36
N PHE A 44 18.33 1.67 -4.31
CA PHE A 44 17.92 2.74 -3.39
C PHE A 44 18.73 2.81 -2.10
N LYS A 45 19.49 1.75 -1.80
CA LYS A 45 20.39 1.64 -0.62
C LYS A 45 19.68 2.04 0.69
N PRO A 46 18.51 1.46 1.00
CA PRO A 46 17.77 1.79 2.22
C PRO A 46 18.61 1.45 3.46
N LYS A 47 18.36 2.13 4.58
CA LYS A 47 19.03 1.81 5.87
C LYS A 47 18.45 0.58 6.53
N LEU A 48 17.17 0.30 6.31
CA LEU A 48 16.40 -0.76 6.97
C LEU A 48 15.53 -1.48 5.94
N VAL A 49 15.36 -2.78 6.13
CA VAL A 49 14.54 -3.62 5.23
C VAL A 49 13.62 -4.52 6.06
N TYR A 50 12.38 -4.64 5.63
CA TYR A 50 11.39 -5.57 6.18
C TYR A 50 11.03 -6.64 5.15
N MET A 51 10.94 -7.88 5.60
CA MET A 51 10.44 -9.01 4.81
C MET A 51 9.51 -9.85 5.68
N ALA A 52 8.26 -10.00 5.27
CA ALA A 52 7.28 -10.78 6.05
C ALA A 52 7.61 -12.28 6.06
N ASP A 53 8.06 -12.82 4.93
CA ASP A 53 8.45 -14.23 4.81
C ASP A 53 9.88 -14.42 5.36
N VAL A 54 10.00 -15.18 6.46
CA VAL A 54 11.25 -15.46 7.15
C VAL A 54 12.27 -16.22 6.26
N ASN A 55 11.80 -17.10 5.37
CA ASN A 55 12.69 -17.85 4.48
C ASN A 55 13.19 -16.97 3.32
N ALA A 56 12.34 -16.08 2.82
CA ALA A 56 12.75 -15.08 1.84
C ALA A 56 13.71 -14.05 2.45
N ALA A 57 13.52 -13.67 3.71
CA ALA A 57 14.40 -12.75 4.44
C ALA A 57 15.86 -13.22 4.48
N LYS A 58 16.08 -14.53 4.64
CA LYS A 58 17.45 -15.14 4.64
C LYS A 58 18.18 -14.98 3.28
N LYS A 59 17.45 -14.64 2.20
CA LYS A 59 17.99 -14.47 0.85
C LYS A 59 18.21 -12.99 0.50
N LEU A 60 18.00 -12.09 1.46
CA LEU A 60 18.21 -10.66 1.24
C LEU A 60 19.67 -10.27 1.44
N GLU A 61 20.16 -9.45 0.55
CA GLU A 61 21.51 -8.90 0.57
C GLU A 61 21.54 -7.59 1.37
N HIS A 62 21.14 -7.66 2.65
CA HIS A 62 21.10 -6.49 3.53
C HIS A 62 21.44 -6.84 4.98
N LYS A 63 22.15 -5.93 5.67
CA LYS A 63 22.62 -6.17 7.05
C LYS A 63 21.54 -6.04 8.12
N ARG A 64 20.50 -5.25 7.87
CA ARG A 64 19.41 -4.93 8.82
C ARG A 64 18.08 -5.34 8.24
N VAL A 65 17.73 -6.62 8.41
CA VAL A 65 16.47 -7.21 7.96
C VAL A 65 15.60 -7.53 9.15
N TYR A 66 14.36 -7.10 9.09
CA TYR A 66 13.34 -7.29 10.13
C TYR A 66 12.22 -8.19 9.60
N ASN A 67 11.67 -9.04 10.48
CA ASN A 67 10.50 -9.87 10.18
C ASN A 67 9.28 -9.48 11.05
N ASP A 68 9.48 -8.72 12.13
CA ASP A 68 8.41 -8.10 12.88
C ASP A 68 8.16 -6.67 12.36
N ILE A 69 6.92 -6.40 11.94
CA ILE A 69 6.56 -5.11 11.34
C ILE A 69 6.52 -3.99 12.38
N SER A 70 6.19 -4.31 13.63
CA SER A 70 6.12 -3.31 14.70
C SER A 70 7.51 -2.87 15.12
N GLU A 71 8.42 -3.82 15.26
CA GLU A 71 9.84 -3.56 15.53
C GLU A 71 10.48 -2.77 14.38
N PHE A 72 10.21 -3.16 13.13
CA PHE A 72 10.70 -2.43 11.96
C PHE A 72 10.26 -0.96 11.94
N ILE A 73 8.99 -0.68 12.20
CA ILE A 73 8.48 0.71 12.19
C ILE A 73 9.07 1.52 13.36
N LYS A 74 9.20 0.89 14.54
CA LYS A 74 9.88 1.49 15.67
C LYS A 74 11.32 1.88 15.31
N GLU A 75 12.03 0.98 14.67
CA GLU A 75 13.42 1.22 14.27
C GLU A 75 13.52 2.30 13.18
N CYS A 76 12.55 2.36 12.26
CA CYS A 76 12.46 3.48 11.31
C CYS A 76 12.31 4.84 12.04
N ALA A 77 11.50 4.91 13.10
CA ALA A 77 11.33 6.13 13.89
C ALA A 77 12.63 6.56 14.59
N ASN A 78 13.47 5.62 14.99
CA ASN A 78 14.78 5.91 15.58
C ASN A 78 15.80 6.48 14.55
N HIS A 79 15.54 6.31 13.25
CA HIS A 79 16.46 6.71 12.18
C HIS A 79 16.02 7.94 11.40
N CYS A 80 14.91 8.57 11.75
CA CYS A 80 14.41 9.78 11.07
C CYS A 80 13.51 10.61 12.00
N GLU A 81 13.20 11.82 11.57
CA GLU A 81 12.12 12.62 12.16
C GLU A 81 10.78 12.15 11.59
N ALA A 82 10.00 11.40 12.36
CA ALA A 82 8.76 10.76 11.91
C ALA A 82 7.76 11.78 11.35
N SER A 83 7.57 12.93 12.01
CA SER A 83 6.66 14.01 11.59
C SER A 83 6.99 14.62 10.21
N LYS A 84 8.22 14.48 9.77
CA LYS A 84 8.68 14.92 8.43
C LYS A 84 8.77 13.78 7.43
N THR A 85 8.63 12.53 7.88
CA THR A 85 8.82 11.34 7.04
C THR A 85 7.48 10.75 6.62
N THR A 86 7.33 10.54 5.31
CA THR A 86 6.15 9.84 4.77
C THR A 86 6.38 8.33 4.82
N LEU A 87 5.44 7.61 5.42
CA LEU A 87 5.33 6.17 5.34
C LEU A 87 4.20 5.81 4.35
N ILE A 88 4.57 5.19 3.25
CA ILE A 88 3.63 4.65 2.25
C ILE A 88 3.30 3.21 2.65
N ASN A 89 2.03 2.95 2.95
CA ASN A 89 1.55 1.59 3.21
C ASN A 89 0.74 1.08 2.00
N ALA A 90 1.39 0.23 1.21
CA ALA A 90 0.83 -0.46 0.05
C ALA A 90 0.73 -1.98 0.27
N ILE A 91 0.69 -2.43 1.53
CA ILE A 91 0.42 -3.83 1.87
C ILE A 91 -1.06 -4.11 1.63
N VAL A 92 -1.36 -5.19 0.90
CA VAL A 92 -2.74 -5.55 0.57
C VAL A 92 -3.45 -6.26 1.74
N GLY A 93 -4.77 -6.09 1.82
CA GLY A 93 -5.63 -6.77 2.77
C GLY A 93 -5.42 -6.34 4.23
N PHE A 94 -5.90 -7.15 5.16
CA PHE A 94 -5.87 -6.86 6.60
C PHE A 94 -4.46 -6.67 7.19
N ALA A 95 -3.43 -7.27 6.57
CA ALA A 95 -2.04 -7.16 7.02
C ALA A 95 -1.52 -5.70 7.04
N GLY A 96 -2.16 -4.79 6.32
CA GLY A 96 -1.84 -3.36 6.33
C GLY A 96 -2.31 -2.60 7.57
N LEU A 97 -3.18 -3.18 8.43
CA LEU A 97 -3.75 -2.47 9.57
C LEU A 97 -2.70 -2.17 10.65
N VAL A 98 -1.95 -3.18 11.09
CA VAL A 98 -0.93 -3.01 12.13
C VAL A 98 0.11 -1.96 11.74
N PRO A 99 0.73 -2.01 10.55
CA PRO A 99 1.68 -0.98 10.14
C PRO A 99 1.06 0.41 10.01
N SER A 100 -0.22 0.54 9.60
CA SER A 100 -0.90 1.84 9.58
C SER A 100 -1.07 2.44 10.97
N LYS A 101 -1.52 1.62 11.94
CA LYS A 101 -1.66 2.05 13.33
C LYS A 101 -0.31 2.45 13.92
N LYS A 102 0.72 1.63 13.74
CA LYS A 102 2.07 1.93 14.22
C LYS A 102 2.65 3.19 13.59
N ALA A 103 2.42 3.41 12.31
CA ALA A 103 2.84 4.64 11.65
C ALA A 103 2.25 5.89 12.31
N GLN A 104 0.96 5.88 12.65
CA GLN A 104 0.31 6.98 13.37
C GLN A 104 0.77 7.10 14.82
N GLU A 105 1.00 5.98 15.53
CA GLU A 105 1.52 5.99 16.91
C GLU A 105 2.90 6.65 16.98
N TYR A 106 3.76 6.43 16.00
CA TYR A 106 5.09 7.06 15.91
C TYR A 106 5.09 8.44 15.24
N GLY A 107 3.94 8.93 14.79
CA GLY A 107 3.79 10.26 14.19
C GLY A 107 4.25 10.39 12.75
N PHE A 108 4.35 9.29 11.98
CA PHE A 108 4.64 9.34 10.56
C PHE A 108 3.48 9.95 9.75
N LYS A 109 3.80 10.65 8.67
CA LYS A 109 2.82 11.04 7.66
C LYS A 109 2.38 9.78 6.90
N LEU A 110 1.21 9.24 7.22
CA LEU A 110 0.72 8.01 6.62
C LEU A 110 0.07 8.26 5.26
N ALA A 111 0.64 7.67 4.20
CA ALA A 111 0.05 7.57 2.88
C ALA A 111 -0.46 6.13 2.67
N LEU A 112 -1.77 5.95 2.56
CA LEU A 112 -2.41 4.63 2.61
C LEU A 112 -3.07 4.27 1.28
N ALA A 113 -2.62 3.15 0.70
CA ALA A 113 -3.28 2.52 -0.46
C ALA A 113 -4.28 1.43 -0.04
N ASN A 114 -4.11 0.91 1.16
CA ASN A 114 -4.88 -0.20 1.72
C ASN A 114 -6.17 0.30 2.37
N LYS A 115 -7.26 0.33 1.60
CA LYS A 115 -8.59 0.71 2.11
C LYS A 115 -9.20 -0.32 3.06
N GLU A 116 -8.79 -1.58 2.98
CA GLU A 116 -9.23 -2.67 3.86
C GLU A 116 -8.84 -2.39 5.32
N SER A 117 -7.73 -1.74 5.55
CA SER A 117 -7.31 -1.30 6.88
C SER A 117 -8.27 -0.28 7.50
N LEU A 118 -8.88 0.60 6.69
CA LEU A 118 -9.87 1.57 7.18
C LEU A 118 -11.19 0.89 7.53
N VAL A 119 -11.61 -0.08 6.70
CA VAL A 119 -12.84 -0.85 6.94
C VAL A 119 -12.70 -1.69 8.21
N ALA A 120 -11.59 -2.40 8.37
CA ALA A 120 -11.35 -3.28 9.52
C ALA A 120 -10.92 -2.53 10.79
N GLY A 121 -10.13 -1.47 10.63
CA GLY A 121 -9.56 -0.70 11.73
C GLY A 121 -10.51 0.35 12.31
N GLY A 122 -11.44 0.86 11.51
CA GLY A 122 -12.43 1.84 11.94
C GLY A 122 -11.84 2.95 12.81
N SER A 123 -12.35 3.08 14.03
CA SER A 123 -11.92 4.08 15.02
C SER A 123 -10.51 3.90 15.59
N PHE A 124 -9.83 2.77 15.30
CA PHE A 124 -8.43 2.58 15.71
C PHE A 124 -7.45 3.41 14.88
N LEU A 125 -7.90 3.93 13.73
CA LEU A 125 -7.11 4.80 12.86
C LEU A 125 -7.70 6.21 12.82
N ARG A 126 -6.83 7.21 12.89
CA ARG A 126 -7.20 8.62 12.71
C ARG A 126 -7.26 8.92 11.22
N CYS A 127 -8.48 8.78 10.65
CA CYS A 127 -8.68 8.87 9.20
C CYS A 127 -8.35 10.25 8.63
N GLU A 128 -8.54 11.31 9.41
CA GLU A 128 -8.25 12.71 9.05
C GLU A 128 -6.76 12.96 8.80
N GLU A 129 -5.89 12.20 9.44
CA GLU A 129 -4.43 12.30 9.30
C GLU A 129 -3.90 11.47 8.11
N ILE A 130 -4.75 10.65 7.49
CA ILE A 130 -4.34 9.76 6.40
C ILE A 130 -4.41 10.48 5.05
N THR A 131 -3.35 10.32 4.26
CA THR A 131 -3.36 10.68 2.85
C THR A 131 -3.73 9.44 2.03
N PRO A 132 -4.94 9.34 1.45
CA PRO A 132 -5.27 8.23 0.57
C PRO A 132 -4.43 8.32 -0.70
N ILE A 133 -3.95 7.17 -1.16
CA ILE A 133 -3.20 7.04 -2.42
C ILE A 133 -3.80 5.96 -3.34
N ASP A 134 -4.94 5.41 -3.00
CA ASP A 134 -5.80 4.71 -3.94
C ASP A 134 -6.55 5.72 -4.84
N SER A 135 -6.92 5.30 -6.04
CA SER A 135 -7.45 6.21 -7.07
C SER A 135 -8.78 6.86 -6.68
N GLU A 136 -9.66 6.12 -6.04
CA GLU A 136 -11.01 6.55 -5.74
C GLU A 136 -11.01 7.60 -4.61
N HIS A 137 -10.39 7.29 -3.49
CA HIS A 137 -10.36 8.20 -2.33
C HIS A 137 -9.43 9.39 -2.55
N PHE A 138 -8.30 9.20 -3.26
CA PHE A 138 -7.45 10.33 -3.64
C PHE A 138 -8.18 11.31 -4.54
N GLY A 139 -8.89 10.83 -5.56
CA GLY A 139 -9.68 11.68 -6.46
C GLY A 139 -10.72 12.50 -5.71
N LEU A 140 -11.48 11.86 -4.81
CA LEU A 140 -12.47 12.57 -3.98
C LEU A 140 -11.81 13.59 -3.04
N LYS A 141 -10.73 13.23 -2.35
CA LYS A 141 -10.00 14.15 -1.47
C LYS A 141 -9.46 15.35 -2.25
N PHE A 142 -8.94 15.13 -3.46
CA PHE A 142 -8.45 16.20 -4.33
C PHE A 142 -9.57 17.16 -4.75
N LEU A 143 -10.72 16.64 -5.21
CA LEU A 143 -11.87 17.44 -5.59
C LEU A 143 -12.46 18.25 -4.43
N LEU A 144 -12.50 17.66 -3.22
CA LEU A 144 -13.01 18.32 -2.04
C LEU A 144 -12.09 19.41 -1.48
N ARG A 145 -10.80 19.40 -1.84
CA ARG A 145 -9.86 20.47 -1.43
C ARG A 145 -10.11 21.79 -2.13
N THR A 146 -10.59 21.76 -3.35
CA THR A 146 -10.89 22.96 -4.16
C THR A 146 -12.29 23.46 -3.87
N LYS A 147 -12.56 23.93 -2.67
CA LYS A 147 -13.88 24.37 -2.19
C LYS A 147 -14.40 25.59 -2.97
N LEU A 148 -14.78 25.42 -4.22
CA LEU A 148 -15.52 26.44 -4.99
C LEU A 148 -17.00 26.49 -4.59
N SER A 149 -17.56 25.34 -4.15
CA SER A 149 -18.93 25.19 -3.64
C SER A 149 -19.04 23.94 -2.75
N ALA A 150 -20.09 23.86 -1.92
CA ALA A 150 -20.40 22.63 -1.20
C ALA A 150 -20.85 21.55 -2.19
N PRO A 151 -20.36 20.30 -2.08
CA PRO A 151 -20.78 19.23 -2.96
C PRO A 151 -22.24 18.86 -2.70
N ILE A 152 -23.05 18.77 -3.77
CA ILE A 152 -24.44 18.33 -3.71
C ILE A 152 -24.52 16.80 -3.73
N ARG A 153 -23.55 16.15 -4.40
CA ARG A 153 -23.50 14.70 -4.55
C ARG A 153 -22.05 14.23 -4.66
N LEU A 154 -21.72 13.13 -4.00
CA LEU A 154 -20.46 12.41 -4.17
C LEU A 154 -20.74 11.08 -4.87
N ILE A 155 -19.98 10.80 -5.94
CA ILE A 155 -20.09 9.56 -6.70
C ILE A 155 -18.75 8.83 -6.56
N ILE A 156 -18.78 7.67 -5.90
CA ILE A 156 -17.61 6.76 -5.78
C ILE A 156 -17.69 5.77 -6.93
N THR A 157 -16.71 5.80 -7.81
CA THR A 157 -16.61 4.83 -8.90
C THR A 157 -16.02 3.52 -8.39
N ALA A 158 -16.41 2.41 -9.00
CA ALA A 158 -15.87 1.09 -8.73
C ALA A 158 -15.64 0.34 -10.03
N SER A 159 -14.69 -0.60 -10.01
CA SER A 159 -14.32 -1.37 -11.22
C SER A 159 -15.40 -2.36 -11.68
N GLY A 160 -16.46 -2.59 -10.89
CA GLY A 160 -17.51 -3.55 -11.19
C GLY A 160 -17.12 -5.03 -10.95
N GLY A 161 -15.86 -5.30 -10.62
CA GLY A 161 -15.38 -6.65 -10.28
C GLY A 161 -15.54 -7.69 -11.38
N ALA A 162 -15.67 -8.94 -10.98
CA ALA A 162 -15.73 -10.11 -11.86
C ALA A 162 -16.95 -10.16 -12.79
N VAL A 163 -18.00 -9.42 -12.46
CA VAL A 163 -19.28 -9.46 -13.19
C VAL A 163 -19.54 -8.25 -14.07
N ARG A 164 -18.57 -7.33 -14.16
CA ARG A 164 -18.70 -6.03 -14.86
C ARG A 164 -19.24 -6.13 -16.27
N ASP A 165 -18.77 -7.10 -17.04
CA ASP A 165 -19.04 -7.23 -18.46
C ASP A 165 -20.19 -8.24 -18.74
N LEU A 166 -20.85 -8.73 -17.71
CA LEU A 166 -21.92 -9.71 -17.82
C LEU A 166 -23.31 -9.04 -17.79
N LYS A 167 -24.25 -9.59 -18.59
CA LYS A 167 -25.65 -9.18 -18.55
C LYS A 167 -26.33 -9.70 -17.30
N ALA A 168 -27.35 -9.00 -16.79
CA ALA A 168 -28.07 -9.38 -15.57
C ALA A 168 -28.56 -10.86 -15.58
N LYS A 169 -29.06 -11.36 -16.73
CA LYS A 169 -29.47 -12.76 -16.88
C LYS A 169 -28.32 -13.77 -16.74
N GLN A 170 -27.09 -13.37 -17.04
CA GLN A 170 -25.89 -14.19 -16.88
C GLN A 170 -25.44 -14.17 -15.40
N ILE A 171 -25.48 -12.98 -14.78
CA ILE A 171 -25.13 -12.81 -13.36
C ILE A 171 -26.02 -13.69 -12.46
N ALA A 172 -27.31 -13.76 -12.74
CA ALA A 172 -28.27 -14.57 -11.97
C ALA A 172 -28.00 -16.09 -12.01
N LYS A 173 -27.17 -16.56 -12.95
CA LYS A 173 -26.81 -17.99 -13.11
C LYS A 173 -25.40 -18.31 -12.59
N LEU A 174 -24.65 -17.30 -12.13
CA LEU A 174 -23.28 -17.50 -11.64
C LEU A 174 -23.27 -18.24 -10.30
N LYS A 175 -22.30 -19.11 -10.15
CA LYS A 175 -21.92 -19.72 -8.88
C LYS A 175 -20.79 -18.92 -8.23
N PRO A 176 -20.57 -19.04 -6.92
CA PRO A 176 -19.46 -18.36 -6.24
C PRO A 176 -18.09 -18.64 -6.88
N GLU A 177 -17.87 -19.86 -7.37
CA GLU A 177 -16.62 -20.28 -8.01
C GLU A 177 -16.35 -19.52 -9.32
N ASP A 178 -17.40 -19.20 -10.09
CA ASP A 178 -17.29 -18.44 -11.33
C ASP A 178 -16.80 -17.02 -11.05
N ALA A 179 -17.32 -16.38 -9.99
CA ALA A 179 -16.88 -15.05 -9.57
C ALA A 179 -15.42 -15.03 -9.12
N LEU A 180 -14.94 -16.08 -8.46
CA LEU A 180 -13.54 -16.20 -8.03
C LEU A 180 -12.60 -16.45 -9.21
N SER A 181 -12.98 -17.26 -10.19
CA SER A 181 -12.16 -17.58 -11.35
C SER A 181 -11.91 -16.37 -12.25
N ILE A 182 -12.91 -15.49 -12.37
CA ILE A 182 -12.79 -14.26 -13.18
C ILE A 182 -11.88 -13.21 -12.51
N GLN A 183 -11.83 -13.14 -11.19
CA GLN A 183 -10.96 -12.19 -10.46
C GLN A 183 -9.47 -12.41 -10.71
N HIS A 184 -9.03 -13.64 -10.89
CA HIS A 184 -7.63 -13.95 -11.17
C HIS A 184 -7.17 -13.47 -12.56
N GLY A 185 -8.07 -13.33 -13.53
CA GLY A 185 -7.73 -12.88 -14.87
C GLY A 185 -7.59 -11.36 -15.04
N VAL A 186 -8.22 -10.55 -14.20
CA VAL A 186 -8.28 -9.09 -14.39
C VAL A 186 -7.20 -8.33 -13.60
N TRP A 187 -6.76 -8.85 -12.45
CA TRP A 187 -5.76 -8.18 -11.60
C TRP A 187 -4.37 -8.82 -11.65
N GLY A 188 -4.26 -10.06 -12.12
CA GLY A 188 -3.01 -10.84 -12.17
C GLY A 188 -2.28 -10.80 -13.51
N GLN A 189 -2.92 -10.43 -14.60
CA GLN A 189 -2.33 -10.37 -15.93
C GLN A 189 -2.29 -8.94 -16.45
N LYS A 190 -1.33 -8.16 -15.99
CA LYS A 190 -0.63 -7.28 -16.91
C LYS A 190 0.61 -8.04 -17.33
N SER A 191 0.44 -8.74 -18.43
CA SER A 191 1.52 -9.33 -19.23
C SER A 191 2.54 -8.28 -19.65
N PRO A 192 3.68 -8.75 -20.13
CA PRO A 192 5.00 -8.22 -20.01
C PRO A 192 5.21 -6.85 -20.61
#